data_607b49013df9ea41b71a0a6d5d1b6e43
#
_entry.id   607b49013df9ea41b71a0a6d5d1b6e43
#
_cell.length_a   1.000
_cell.length_b   1.000
_cell.length_c   1.000
_cell.angle_alpha   90.00
_cell.angle_beta   90.00
_cell.angle_gamma   90.00
#
_symmetry.space_group_name_H-M   'P 1'
#
loop_
_entity.id
_entity.type
_entity.pdbx_description
1 polymer ?
#
loop_
_entity_poly.entity_id
_entity_poly.type
_entity_poly.pdbx_seq_one_letter_code
_entity_poly.pdbx_strand_id
1 'polypeptide(L)'
;LVTIYIEGGGDAPQLKARCRKAFNKFIEKMGFKGKMPKLVACGSRRNAYEQFCTALKQGRNALLLVDSEAPVKTEHEFDPWPHLKQREGDGWETPANSTATDCHLMVECMENWFLADVPALKAYYGPDFKENKLPNANSGIEKVAKNVVYTGLKQATKTTRKGNYSKGDHSFAILEQIDPNKVIEASPWAKHFKARLAIEMHL
;
A
#
# COMPACT_ATOMS: atom_id res chain seq x y z
N LEU A 1 6.07 -5.06 -20.51
CA LEU A 1 6.45 -4.69 -19.14
C LEU A 1 5.31 -3.92 -18.49
N VAL A 2 4.76 -4.42 -17.38
CA VAL A 2 3.68 -3.77 -16.64
C VAL A 2 4.19 -2.53 -15.89
N THR A 3 3.36 -1.49 -15.81
CA THR A 3 3.63 -0.30 -14.99
C THR A 3 2.62 -0.22 -13.85
N ILE A 4 3.09 -0.07 -12.61
CA ILE A 4 2.24 0.11 -11.43
C ILE A 4 2.21 1.60 -11.08
N TYR A 5 1.02 2.20 -11.09
CA TYR A 5 0.75 3.56 -10.64
C TYR A 5 0.35 3.51 -9.17
N ILE A 6 1.16 4.13 -8.31
CA ILE A 6 1.05 4.00 -6.84
C ILE A 6 0.67 5.34 -6.23
N GLU A 7 -0.35 5.33 -5.37
CA GLU A 7 -0.62 6.45 -4.48
C GLU A 7 0.51 6.57 -3.45
N GLY A 8 1.04 7.77 -3.27
CA GLY A 8 2.04 8.06 -2.25
C GLY A 8 3.14 9.00 -2.70
N GLY A 9 3.86 9.53 -1.73
CA GLY A 9 4.97 10.45 -1.95
C GLY A 9 4.57 11.92 -2.03
N GLY A 10 3.27 12.27 -1.88
CA GLY A 10 2.81 13.67 -1.95
C GLY A 10 3.30 14.35 -3.22
N ASP A 11 3.43 15.68 -3.20
CA ASP A 11 3.83 16.45 -4.39
C ASP A 11 5.36 16.65 -4.50
N ALA A 12 6.08 16.51 -3.38
CA ALA A 12 7.52 16.72 -3.35
C ALA A 12 8.28 15.62 -4.12
N PRO A 13 9.18 15.97 -5.06
CA PRO A 13 9.96 15.00 -5.84
C PRO A 13 10.74 14.01 -4.98
N GLN A 14 11.29 14.46 -3.85
CA GLN A 14 12.05 13.64 -2.91
C GLN A 14 11.17 12.56 -2.25
N LEU A 15 9.93 12.90 -1.87
CA LEU A 15 9.00 11.95 -1.28
C LEU A 15 8.51 10.94 -2.32
N LYS A 16 8.27 11.35 -3.57
CA LYS A 16 7.98 10.43 -4.68
C LYS A 16 9.14 9.46 -4.94
N ALA A 17 10.37 9.94 -4.89
CA ALA A 17 11.56 9.09 -5.03
C ALA A 17 11.67 8.07 -3.89
N ARG A 18 11.42 8.49 -2.63
CA ARG A 18 11.40 7.59 -1.46
C ARG A 18 10.28 6.55 -1.58
N CYS A 19 9.07 6.96 -1.96
CA CYS A 19 7.94 6.07 -2.20
C CYS A 19 8.31 5.00 -3.23
N ARG A 20 8.80 5.40 -4.41
CA ARG A 20 9.20 4.48 -5.47
C ARG A 20 10.30 3.52 -5.00
N LYS A 21 11.31 4.00 -4.29
CA LYS A 21 12.39 3.17 -3.73
C LYS A 21 11.84 2.12 -2.76
N ALA A 22 10.95 2.53 -1.85
CA ALA A 22 10.39 1.65 -0.85
C ALA A 22 9.53 0.53 -1.47
N PHE A 23 8.64 0.86 -2.40
CA PHE A 23 7.86 -0.13 -3.13
C PHE A 23 8.73 -1.04 -4.01
N ASN A 24 9.79 -0.51 -4.64
CA ASN A 24 10.76 -1.36 -5.36
C ASN A 24 11.35 -2.42 -4.42
N LYS A 25 11.82 -2.00 -3.24
CA LYS A 25 12.42 -2.90 -2.26
C LYS A 25 11.42 -3.93 -1.75
N PHE A 26 10.20 -3.50 -1.46
CA PHE A 26 9.12 -4.36 -1.02
C PHE A 26 8.77 -5.42 -2.07
N ILE A 27 8.58 -5.02 -3.35
CA ILE A 27 8.26 -5.91 -4.46
C ILE A 27 9.46 -6.84 -4.77
N GLU A 28 10.70 -6.36 -4.71
CA GLU A 28 11.89 -7.21 -4.86
C GLU A 28 11.87 -8.36 -3.84
N LYS A 29 11.58 -8.04 -2.56
CA LYS A 29 11.46 -9.04 -1.49
C LYS A 29 10.27 -9.97 -1.64
N MET A 30 9.20 -9.57 -2.34
CA MET A 30 8.05 -10.44 -2.67
C MET A 30 8.42 -11.60 -3.61
N GLY A 31 9.64 -11.63 -4.15
CA GLY A 31 10.12 -12.65 -5.06
C GLY A 31 10.30 -12.18 -6.51
N PHE A 32 10.18 -10.88 -6.79
CA PHE A 32 10.30 -10.33 -8.16
C PHE A 32 11.70 -9.84 -8.51
N LYS A 33 12.72 -10.19 -7.72
CA LYS A 33 14.11 -9.83 -8.01
C LYS A 33 14.53 -10.30 -9.41
N GLY A 34 15.03 -9.36 -10.22
CA GLY A 34 15.42 -9.64 -11.61
C GLY A 34 14.27 -9.54 -12.64
N LYS A 35 13.02 -9.52 -12.18
CA LYS A 35 11.81 -9.31 -13.00
C LYS A 35 10.93 -8.26 -12.32
N MET A 36 11.34 -7.00 -12.40
CA MET A 36 10.65 -5.90 -11.70
C MET A 36 9.68 -5.18 -12.63
N PRO A 37 8.47 -4.83 -12.14
CA PRO A 37 7.59 -3.90 -12.86
C PRO A 37 8.18 -2.49 -12.86
N LYS A 38 7.70 -1.65 -13.77
CA LYS A 38 7.97 -0.21 -13.68
C LYS A 38 7.07 0.40 -12.59
N LEU A 39 7.65 1.18 -11.67
CA LEU A 39 6.89 1.84 -10.60
C LEU A 39 6.84 3.35 -10.82
N VAL A 40 5.63 3.91 -10.70
CA VAL A 40 5.37 5.35 -10.76
C VAL A 40 4.69 5.79 -9.48
N ALA A 41 5.41 6.53 -8.63
CA ALA A 41 4.87 7.19 -7.45
C ALA A 41 4.16 8.49 -7.90
N CYS A 42 2.84 8.50 -7.82
CA CYS A 42 2.01 9.55 -8.42
C CYS A 42 1.74 10.73 -7.47
N GLY A 43 2.06 10.61 -6.19
CA GLY A 43 1.72 11.58 -5.17
C GLY A 43 0.30 11.35 -4.65
N SER A 44 -0.67 12.12 -5.14
CA SER A 44 -2.06 11.94 -4.74
C SER A 44 -2.71 10.71 -5.40
N ARG A 45 -3.76 10.18 -4.74
CA ARG A 45 -4.56 9.09 -5.27
C ARG A 45 -5.24 9.44 -6.60
N ARG A 46 -5.71 10.69 -6.72
CA ARG A 46 -6.30 11.19 -7.96
C ARG A 46 -5.31 11.15 -9.11
N ASN A 47 -4.08 11.63 -8.89
CA ASN A 47 -3.03 11.56 -9.90
C ASN A 47 -2.69 10.12 -10.29
N ALA A 48 -2.72 9.16 -9.33
CA ALA A 48 -2.50 7.76 -9.62
C ALA A 48 -3.59 7.21 -10.56
N TYR A 49 -4.85 7.46 -10.26
CA TYR A 49 -5.98 7.07 -11.09
C TYR A 49 -5.94 7.70 -12.49
N GLU A 50 -5.71 9.01 -12.59
CA GLU A 50 -5.65 9.73 -13.88
C GLU A 50 -4.51 9.23 -14.78
N GLN A 51 -3.32 8.97 -14.21
CA GLN A 51 -2.19 8.42 -14.95
C GLN A 51 -2.43 6.97 -15.36
N PHE A 52 -3.05 6.16 -14.51
CA PHE A 52 -3.48 4.81 -14.83
C PHE A 52 -4.48 4.81 -16.00
N CYS A 53 -5.53 5.64 -15.95
CA CYS A 53 -6.50 5.79 -17.04
C CYS A 53 -5.83 6.23 -18.36
N THR A 54 -4.86 7.15 -18.27
CA THR A 54 -4.10 7.62 -19.43
C THR A 54 -3.28 6.49 -20.04
N ALA A 55 -2.64 5.66 -19.22
CA ALA A 55 -1.88 4.52 -19.70
C ALA A 55 -2.76 3.50 -20.42
N LEU A 56 -3.93 3.18 -19.86
CA LEU A 56 -4.90 2.27 -20.49
C LEU A 56 -5.39 2.78 -21.85
N LYS A 57 -5.71 4.08 -21.96
CA LYS A 57 -6.09 4.71 -23.23
C LYS A 57 -4.99 4.63 -24.29
N GLN A 58 -3.74 4.55 -23.86
CA GLN A 58 -2.56 4.37 -24.73
C GLN A 58 -2.23 2.90 -25.02
N GLY A 59 -3.09 1.96 -24.62
CA GLY A 59 -2.86 0.52 -24.80
C GLY A 59 -1.70 -0.04 -23.98
N ARG A 60 -1.30 0.65 -22.90
CA ARG A 60 -0.20 0.19 -22.04
C ARG A 60 -0.74 -0.77 -20.98
N ASN A 61 0.06 -1.78 -20.66
CA ASN A 61 -0.21 -2.66 -19.53
C ASN A 61 0.06 -1.92 -18.22
N ALA A 62 -0.97 -1.73 -17.41
CA ALA A 62 -0.95 -0.89 -16.23
C ALA A 62 -1.73 -1.51 -15.06
N LEU A 63 -1.22 -1.35 -13.85
CA LEU A 63 -1.92 -1.65 -12.61
C LEU A 63 -2.02 -0.38 -11.76
N LEU A 64 -3.10 -0.26 -10.99
CA LEU A 64 -3.32 0.80 -10.00
C LEU A 64 -3.18 0.22 -8.60
N LEU A 65 -2.43 0.87 -7.71
CA LEU A 65 -2.28 0.51 -6.30
C LEU A 65 -2.54 1.74 -5.43
N VAL A 66 -3.66 1.71 -4.67
CA VAL A 66 -4.11 2.85 -3.84
C VAL A 66 -4.61 2.38 -2.48
N ASP A 67 -4.59 3.28 -1.49
CA ASP A 67 -5.26 3.05 -0.21
C ASP A 67 -6.78 2.90 -0.45
N SER A 68 -7.46 2.00 0.28
CA SER A 68 -8.93 1.94 0.20
C SER A 68 -9.59 3.08 0.97
N GLU A 69 -8.87 3.68 1.91
CA GLU A 69 -9.27 4.80 2.76
C GLU A 69 -10.41 4.51 3.76
N ALA A 70 -11.12 3.40 3.55
CA ALA A 70 -12.22 2.94 4.37
C ALA A 70 -12.34 1.40 4.27
N PRO A 71 -13.09 0.74 5.15
CA PRO A 71 -13.36 -0.69 5.06
C PRO A 71 -13.97 -1.07 3.70
N VAL A 72 -13.47 -2.13 3.10
CA VAL A 72 -14.05 -2.67 1.87
C VAL A 72 -15.16 -3.66 2.26
N LYS A 73 -16.34 -3.49 1.68
CA LYS A 73 -17.46 -4.41 1.92
C LYS A 73 -17.16 -5.80 1.36
N THR A 74 -17.61 -6.84 2.03
CA THR A 74 -17.39 -8.24 1.61
C THR A 74 -17.91 -8.50 0.18
N GLU A 75 -18.99 -7.88 -0.22
CA GLU A 75 -19.56 -7.97 -1.58
C GLU A 75 -18.66 -7.35 -2.66
N HIS A 76 -17.67 -6.54 -2.27
CA HIS A 76 -16.69 -5.90 -3.16
C HIS A 76 -15.30 -6.55 -3.04
N GLU A 77 -15.21 -7.72 -2.38
CA GLU A 77 -13.92 -8.40 -2.19
C GLU A 77 -13.29 -8.74 -3.55
N PHE A 78 -12.07 -8.24 -3.77
CA PHE A 78 -11.31 -8.31 -5.02
C PHE A 78 -11.97 -7.67 -6.24
N ASP A 79 -13.05 -6.90 -6.04
CA ASP A 79 -13.57 -5.96 -7.03
C ASP A 79 -13.52 -4.53 -6.45
N PRO A 80 -12.43 -3.78 -6.68
CA PRO A 80 -12.24 -2.48 -6.06
C PRO A 80 -13.14 -1.38 -6.62
N TRP A 81 -13.64 -1.54 -7.83
CA TRP A 81 -14.33 -0.46 -8.54
C TRP A 81 -15.64 0.00 -7.88
N PRO A 82 -16.53 -0.89 -7.39
CA PRO A 82 -17.73 -0.45 -6.66
C PRO A 82 -17.38 0.32 -5.38
N HIS A 83 -16.32 -0.10 -4.65
CA HIS A 83 -15.83 0.61 -3.48
C HIS A 83 -15.34 2.03 -3.83
N LEU A 84 -14.49 2.17 -4.84
CA LEU A 84 -13.93 3.44 -5.28
C LEU A 84 -14.99 4.37 -5.89
N LYS A 85 -15.99 3.81 -6.55
CA LYS A 85 -17.13 4.57 -7.09
C LYS A 85 -18.01 5.14 -5.97
N GLN A 86 -18.30 4.35 -4.95
CA GLN A 86 -19.19 4.76 -3.83
C GLN A 86 -18.48 5.66 -2.82
N ARG A 87 -17.15 5.65 -2.81
CA ARG A 87 -16.38 6.41 -1.84
C ARG A 87 -16.48 7.91 -2.11
N GLU A 88 -16.85 8.66 -1.06
CA GLU A 88 -16.87 10.12 -1.09
C GLU A 88 -15.47 10.68 -1.43
N GLY A 89 -15.41 11.59 -2.40
CA GLY A 89 -14.17 12.20 -2.88
C GLY A 89 -13.46 11.46 -4.00
N ASP A 90 -13.81 10.18 -4.29
CA ASP A 90 -13.31 9.46 -5.48
C ASP A 90 -14.32 9.48 -6.61
N GLY A 91 -15.44 8.78 -6.46
CA GLY A 91 -16.46 8.66 -7.50
C GLY A 91 -15.91 8.03 -8.80
N TRP A 92 -14.89 7.17 -8.68
CA TRP A 92 -14.20 6.65 -9.86
C TRP A 92 -15.00 5.55 -10.54
N GLU A 93 -15.23 5.74 -11.82
CA GLU A 93 -15.79 4.70 -12.68
C GLU A 93 -14.71 3.71 -13.11
N THR A 94 -15.11 2.48 -13.38
CA THR A 94 -14.20 1.49 -14.00
C THR A 94 -13.73 2.02 -15.35
N PRO A 95 -12.43 2.22 -15.57
CA PRO A 95 -11.96 2.71 -16.86
C PRO A 95 -12.24 1.71 -17.98
N ALA A 96 -12.53 2.20 -19.17
CA ALA A 96 -12.58 1.36 -20.36
C ALA A 96 -11.24 0.61 -20.52
N ASN A 97 -11.31 -0.66 -20.92
CA ASN A 97 -10.17 -1.57 -21.03
C ASN A 97 -9.49 -1.92 -19.69
N SER A 98 -10.22 -1.80 -18.57
CA SER A 98 -9.78 -2.25 -17.24
C SER A 98 -10.71 -3.32 -16.70
N THR A 99 -10.19 -4.17 -15.85
CA THR A 99 -10.91 -5.19 -15.10
C THR A 99 -10.73 -4.97 -13.59
N ALA A 100 -11.43 -5.76 -12.77
CA ALA A 100 -11.24 -5.74 -11.33
C ALA A 100 -9.79 -6.08 -10.92
N THR A 101 -9.09 -6.88 -11.72
CA THR A 101 -7.73 -7.32 -11.41
C THR A 101 -6.64 -6.31 -11.79
N ASP A 102 -7.00 -5.16 -12.35
CA ASP A 102 -6.04 -4.11 -12.72
C ASP A 102 -5.94 -3.01 -11.66
N CYS A 103 -6.81 -3.05 -10.65
CA CYS A 103 -6.78 -2.16 -9.50
C CYS A 103 -6.67 -2.94 -8.19
N HIS A 104 -5.76 -2.52 -7.31
CA HIS A 104 -5.49 -3.17 -6.04
C HIS A 104 -5.56 -2.17 -4.90
N LEU A 105 -6.10 -2.61 -3.77
CA LEU A 105 -6.28 -1.78 -2.59
C LEU A 105 -5.30 -2.15 -1.48
N MET A 106 -4.73 -1.15 -0.84
CA MET A 106 -4.09 -1.27 0.47
C MET A 106 -5.15 -0.95 1.52
N VAL A 107 -5.69 -1.97 2.19
CA VAL A 107 -6.86 -1.82 3.08
C VAL A 107 -6.43 -1.66 4.55
N GLU A 108 -6.86 -0.62 5.28
CA GLU A 108 -7.50 0.61 4.78
C GLU A 108 -6.49 1.60 4.21
N CYS A 109 -5.22 1.45 4.61
CA CYS A 109 -4.07 2.21 4.10
C CYS A 109 -2.80 1.35 4.14
N MET A 110 -1.75 1.81 3.48
CA MET A 110 -0.45 1.13 3.46
C MET A 110 0.07 0.83 4.87
N GLU A 111 -0.20 1.69 5.84
CA GLU A 111 0.25 1.52 7.21
C GLU A 111 -0.37 0.32 7.95
N ASN A 112 -1.51 -0.21 7.47
CA ASN A 112 -2.05 -1.47 7.98
C ASN A 112 -1.07 -2.62 7.77
N TRP A 113 -0.29 -2.61 6.70
CA TRP A 113 0.73 -3.62 6.43
C TRP A 113 1.82 -3.68 7.51
N PHE A 114 2.10 -2.57 8.20
CA PHE A 114 3.09 -2.53 9.27
C PHE A 114 2.69 -3.39 10.47
N LEU A 115 1.38 -3.57 10.69
CA LEU A 115 0.87 -4.41 11.77
C LEU A 115 1.15 -5.91 11.54
N ALA A 116 1.47 -6.32 10.31
CA ALA A 116 1.86 -7.69 10.01
C ALA A 116 3.29 -8.01 10.45
N ASP A 117 4.16 -7.00 10.60
CA ASP A 117 5.56 -7.21 10.97
C ASP A 117 6.02 -6.27 12.10
N VAL A 118 5.40 -6.44 13.26
CA VAL A 118 5.73 -5.68 14.47
C VAL A 118 7.22 -5.78 14.86
N PRO A 119 7.91 -6.92 14.72
CA PRO A 119 9.35 -7.00 14.92
C PRO A 119 10.17 -6.02 14.06
N ALA A 120 9.78 -5.80 12.79
CA ALA A 120 10.44 -4.80 11.94
C ALA A 120 10.21 -3.38 12.43
N LEU A 121 9.01 -3.05 12.95
CA LEU A 121 8.76 -1.76 13.60
C LEU A 121 9.67 -1.56 14.81
N LYS A 122 9.78 -2.58 15.65
CA LYS A 122 10.64 -2.55 16.84
C LYS A 122 12.13 -2.37 16.46
N ALA A 123 12.58 -3.06 15.43
CA ALA A 123 13.94 -2.92 14.91
C ALA A 123 14.21 -1.50 14.36
N TYR A 124 13.21 -0.93 13.67
CA TYR A 124 13.32 0.42 13.11
C TYR A 124 13.35 1.51 14.17
N TYR A 125 12.50 1.43 15.20
CA TYR A 125 12.38 2.48 16.23
C TYR A 125 13.29 2.28 17.43
N GLY A 126 13.76 1.05 17.67
CA GLY A 126 14.65 0.72 18.79
C GLY A 126 13.93 0.40 20.11
N PRO A 127 14.67 0.37 21.23
CA PRO A 127 14.20 -0.19 22.50
C PRO A 127 13.02 0.54 23.13
N ASP A 128 12.87 1.84 22.85
CA ASP A 128 11.78 2.67 23.42
C ASP A 128 10.46 2.52 22.67
N PHE A 129 10.40 1.66 21.65
CA PHE A 129 9.18 1.36 20.93
C PHE A 129 8.20 0.58 21.82
N LYS A 130 6.97 1.08 21.94
CA LYS A 130 5.93 0.52 22.81
C LYS A 130 4.94 -0.31 22.01
N GLU A 131 5.28 -1.56 21.75
CA GLU A 131 4.46 -2.51 21.00
C GLU A 131 3.02 -2.62 21.54
N ASN A 132 2.85 -2.59 22.87
CA ASN A 132 1.54 -2.66 23.54
C ASN A 132 0.62 -1.46 23.28
N LYS A 133 1.08 -0.44 22.55
CA LYS A 133 0.29 0.71 22.08
C LYS A 133 -0.21 0.54 20.65
N LEU A 134 0.25 -0.47 19.94
CA LEU A 134 -0.31 -0.80 18.64
C LEU A 134 -1.73 -1.38 18.81
N PRO A 135 -2.61 -1.18 17.81
CA PRO A 135 -3.93 -1.81 17.84
C PRO A 135 -3.83 -3.33 17.76
N ASN A 136 -4.80 -4.01 18.35
CA ASN A 136 -4.96 -5.44 18.18
C ASN A 136 -5.41 -5.74 16.75
N ALA A 137 -4.65 -6.54 16.03
CA ALA A 137 -4.93 -6.97 14.66
C ALA A 137 -5.24 -8.48 14.54
N ASN A 138 -5.58 -9.16 15.64
CA ASN A 138 -5.86 -10.61 15.64
C ASN A 138 -7.01 -11.02 14.71
N SER A 139 -7.96 -10.12 14.47
CA SER A 139 -9.08 -10.33 13.52
C SER A 139 -8.69 -10.07 12.05
N GLY A 140 -7.47 -9.65 11.80
CA GLY A 140 -6.91 -9.27 10.50
C GLY A 140 -6.48 -7.81 10.45
N ILE A 141 -5.35 -7.55 9.82
CA ILE A 141 -4.79 -6.18 9.72
C ILE A 141 -5.71 -5.25 8.92
N GLU A 142 -6.45 -5.78 7.93
CA GLU A 142 -7.38 -5.03 7.08
C GLU A 142 -8.68 -4.63 7.80
N LYS A 143 -8.93 -5.16 9.01
CA LYS A 143 -10.07 -4.81 9.85
C LYS A 143 -9.78 -3.71 10.87
N VAL A 144 -8.53 -3.25 10.91
CA VAL A 144 -8.13 -2.14 11.80
C VAL A 144 -8.32 -0.83 11.06
N ALA A 145 -9.20 0.03 11.59
CA ALA A 145 -9.51 1.31 10.98
C ALA A 145 -8.25 2.20 10.86
N LYS A 146 -8.13 2.91 9.75
CA LYS A 146 -6.98 3.76 9.40
C LYS A 146 -6.59 4.74 10.52
N ASN A 147 -7.57 5.42 11.13
CA ASN A 147 -7.33 6.35 12.23
C ASN A 147 -6.79 5.64 13.49
N VAL A 148 -7.20 4.40 13.74
CA VAL A 148 -6.72 3.56 14.85
C VAL A 148 -5.27 3.15 14.62
N VAL A 149 -4.92 2.77 13.38
CA VAL A 149 -3.53 2.46 12.98
C VAL A 149 -2.63 3.67 13.23
N TYR A 150 -3.00 4.85 12.73
CA TYR A 150 -2.19 6.07 12.92
C TYR A 150 -2.05 6.46 14.40
N THR A 151 -3.13 6.37 15.17
CA THR A 151 -3.10 6.66 16.60
C THR A 151 -2.17 5.69 17.34
N GLY A 152 -2.29 4.40 17.04
CA GLY A 152 -1.43 3.37 17.62
C GLY A 152 0.05 3.57 17.28
N LEU A 153 0.37 3.82 16.01
CA LEU A 153 1.74 4.11 15.58
C LEU A 153 2.32 5.34 16.30
N LYS A 154 1.56 6.44 16.38
CA LYS A 154 2.00 7.65 17.12
C LYS A 154 2.25 7.36 18.60
N GLN A 155 1.35 6.63 19.24
CA GLN A 155 1.51 6.29 20.66
C GLN A 155 2.67 5.33 20.92
N ALA A 156 2.84 4.34 20.04
CA ALA A 156 3.93 3.36 20.13
C ALA A 156 5.32 3.99 19.95
N THR A 157 5.40 5.10 19.23
CA THR A 157 6.68 5.72 18.84
C THR A 157 7.02 7.00 19.61
N LYS A 158 6.08 7.49 20.43
CA LYS A 158 6.18 8.81 21.11
C LYS A 158 7.49 9.04 21.87
N THR A 159 8.04 8.01 22.48
CA THR A 159 9.25 8.08 23.32
C THR A 159 10.51 7.61 22.60
N THR A 160 10.43 7.21 21.36
CA THR A 160 11.59 6.73 20.59
C THR A 160 12.47 7.87 20.13
N ARG A 161 13.75 7.58 19.87
CA ARG A 161 14.71 8.58 19.35
C ARG A 161 14.30 9.17 18.00
N LYS A 162 13.50 8.43 17.20
CA LYS A 162 12.97 8.91 15.91
C LYS A 162 11.74 9.80 16.08
N GLY A 163 11.16 9.87 17.28
CA GLY A 163 9.97 10.65 17.58
C GLY A 163 8.67 10.00 17.11
N ASN A 164 7.59 10.75 17.21
CA ASN A 164 6.26 10.30 16.79
C ASN A 164 6.24 9.87 15.33
N TYR A 165 5.51 8.78 15.03
CA TYR A 165 5.26 8.38 13.65
C TYR A 165 4.73 9.55 12.81
N SER A 166 5.37 9.77 11.69
CA SER A 166 4.99 10.73 10.65
C SER A 166 4.98 10.03 9.30
N LYS A 167 3.88 10.15 8.56
CA LYS A 167 3.71 9.48 7.26
C LYS A 167 4.84 9.86 6.29
N GLY A 168 5.17 11.15 6.17
CA GLY A 168 6.19 11.64 5.24
C GLY A 168 7.62 11.21 5.60
N ASP A 169 7.93 11.07 6.90
CA ASP A 169 9.29 10.82 7.35
C ASP A 169 9.61 9.34 7.54
N HIS A 170 8.64 8.55 8.01
CA HIS A 170 8.88 7.18 8.47
C HIS A 170 8.30 6.10 7.58
N SER A 171 7.13 6.34 6.92
CA SER A 171 6.37 5.27 6.26
C SER A 171 7.17 4.50 5.22
N PHE A 172 7.88 5.20 4.35
CA PHE A 172 8.63 4.54 3.28
C PHE A 172 9.87 3.82 3.81
N ALA A 173 10.54 4.35 4.85
CA ALA A 173 11.66 3.68 5.48
C ALA A 173 11.21 2.39 6.21
N ILE A 174 10.02 2.37 6.77
CA ILE A 174 9.42 1.17 7.37
C ILE A 174 9.05 0.17 6.28
N LEU A 175 8.39 0.62 5.19
CA LEU A 175 8.03 -0.24 4.07
C LEU A 175 9.24 -0.96 3.46
N GLU A 176 10.40 -0.31 3.40
CA GLU A 176 11.65 -0.94 2.96
C GLU A 176 12.10 -2.08 3.89
N GLN A 177 11.70 -2.09 5.16
CA GLN A 177 12.18 -3.04 6.17
C GLN A 177 11.24 -4.21 6.41
N ILE A 178 9.93 -3.98 6.38
CA ILE A 178 8.95 -5.05 6.64
C ILE A 178 9.11 -6.23 5.67
N ASP A 179 8.76 -7.41 6.17
CA ASP A 179 8.74 -8.63 5.37
C ASP A 179 7.43 -8.72 4.58
N PRO A 180 7.47 -8.65 3.23
CA PRO A 180 6.26 -8.75 2.43
C PRO A 180 5.56 -10.11 2.56
N ASN A 181 6.23 -11.19 2.93
CA ASN A 181 5.57 -12.48 3.11
C ASN A 181 4.60 -12.43 4.29
N LYS A 182 4.99 -11.80 5.40
CA LYS A 182 4.07 -11.57 6.53
C LYS A 182 2.87 -10.71 6.13
N VAL A 183 3.08 -9.69 5.28
CA VAL A 183 1.99 -8.86 4.76
C VAL A 183 1.04 -9.69 3.90
N ILE A 184 1.56 -10.52 3.00
CA ILE A 184 0.78 -11.39 2.11
C ILE A 184 -0.02 -12.44 2.90
N GLU A 185 0.55 -12.97 3.99
CA GLU A 185 -0.14 -13.89 4.88
C GLU A 185 -1.28 -13.21 5.65
N ALA A 186 -1.10 -11.94 6.04
CA ALA A 186 -2.05 -11.19 6.86
C ALA A 186 -3.08 -10.37 6.07
N SER A 187 -2.84 -10.12 4.78
CA SER A 187 -3.67 -9.28 3.91
C SER A 187 -4.11 -10.03 2.65
N PRO A 188 -5.38 -10.45 2.55
CA PRO A 188 -5.96 -11.02 1.33
C PRO A 188 -5.76 -10.13 0.10
N TRP A 189 -5.90 -8.83 0.24
CA TRP A 189 -5.68 -7.87 -0.85
C TRP A 189 -4.22 -7.80 -1.31
N ALA A 190 -3.24 -7.84 -0.39
CA ALA A 190 -1.83 -7.92 -0.76
C ALA A 190 -1.50 -9.26 -1.44
N LYS A 191 -2.10 -10.35 -0.99
CA LYS A 191 -1.99 -11.67 -1.64
C LYS A 191 -2.53 -11.64 -3.06
N HIS A 192 -3.71 -11.03 -3.26
CA HIS A 192 -4.32 -10.86 -4.59
C HIS A 192 -3.44 -10.00 -5.51
N PHE A 193 -2.89 -8.90 -4.99
CA PHE A 193 -1.92 -8.06 -5.74
C PHE A 193 -0.70 -8.86 -6.17
N LYS A 194 -0.07 -9.64 -5.27
CA LYS A 194 1.08 -10.48 -5.60
C LYS A 194 0.74 -11.48 -6.71
N ALA A 195 -0.42 -12.15 -6.61
CA ALA A 195 -0.84 -13.14 -7.60
C ALA A 195 -1.03 -12.50 -8.99
N ARG A 196 -1.68 -11.33 -9.06
CA ARG A 196 -1.82 -10.59 -10.32
C ARG A 196 -0.48 -10.18 -10.90
N LEU A 197 0.42 -9.66 -10.05
CA LEU A 197 1.75 -9.24 -10.49
C LEU A 197 2.58 -10.43 -11.01
N ALA A 198 2.45 -11.61 -10.39
CA ALA A 198 3.13 -12.83 -10.88
C ALA A 198 2.69 -13.20 -12.30
N ILE A 199 1.40 -13.11 -12.60
CA ILE A 199 0.88 -13.32 -13.97
C ILE A 199 1.51 -12.32 -14.95
N GLU A 200 1.53 -11.03 -14.59
CA GLU A 200 2.09 -9.97 -15.43
C GLU A 200 3.60 -10.12 -15.69
N MET A 201 4.30 -10.68 -14.74
CA MET A 201 5.75 -10.87 -14.81
C MET A 201 6.17 -12.26 -15.30
N HIS A 202 5.19 -13.12 -15.66
CA HIS A 202 5.41 -14.50 -16.12
C HIS A 202 6.26 -15.33 -15.12
N LEU A 203 5.80 -15.34 -13.85
CA LEU A 203 6.38 -16.07 -12.72
C LEU A 203 5.43 -17.13 -12.17
#